data_5dd7455a5044c7ebd58b417547856e86
#
_entry.id   5dd7455a5044c7ebd58b417547856e86
#
_cell.length_a   1.000
_cell.length_b   1.000
_cell.length_c   1.000
_cell.angle_alpha   90.00
_cell.angle_beta   90.00
_cell.angle_gamma   90.00
#
_symmetry.space_group_name_H-M   'P 1'
#
loop_
_entity.id
_entity.type
_entity.pdbx_description
1 polymer ?
#
loop_
_entity_poly.entity_id
_entity_poly.type
_entity_poly.pdbx_seq_one_letter_code
_entity_poly.pdbx_strand_id
1 'polypeptide(L)'
;MSKLDLTVIILTYNEEIHIRRCLENVCPLAKQVFVVDSPSTDKTAEICQEFDNVEVVVHKYPGNQAEQFNWALDNLPITTEWILRLDADEYLMPDLVHELQEELPHMPASVAALSLSRARAYAGKILKHGIVNDVWITRLFRKGRARYEKRLMDEHLSVEGETRKMKHQFVDDNLMTFGQFTIKHVGYASREAALLLDAEYHLTDVQQVAQEYGEEVAKKRAQKAKYARMPLFWRAFGYFVYRYIIKFGFLDGKEGFLWDFMQGWWYRTLVDAKVFEAKKACGDDKEALRMFIRDKWHVSV
;
A
#
# COMPACT_ATOMS: atom_id res chain seq x y z
N MET A 1 -3.15 23.54 -19.93
CA MET A 1 -1.82 23.53 -19.29
C MET A 1 -0.96 22.49 -19.98
N SER A 2 0.37 22.69 -20.09
CA SER A 2 1.26 21.68 -20.65
C SER A 2 1.38 20.50 -19.67
N LYS A 3 1.37 19.27 -20.21
CA LYS A 3 1.59 18.06 -19.39
C LYS A 3 3.01 18.06 -18.84
N LEU A 4 3.16 17.59 -17.60
CA LEU A 4 4.47 17.42 -16.96
C LEU A 4 5.29 16.31 -17.65
N ASP A 5 6.61 16.39 -17.54
CA ASP A 5 7.53 15.34 -17.96
C ASP A 5 7.49 14.16 -17.00
N LEU A 6 6.28 13.57 -16.92
CA LEU A 6 5.83 12.60 -15.93
C LEU A 6 5.17 11.40 -16.60
N THR A 7 5.59 10.21 -16.20
CA THR A 7 4.89 8.96 -16.45
C THR A 7 4.17 8.52 -15.17
N VAL A 8 2.89 8.19 -15.26
CA VAL A 8 2.17 7.53 -14.16
C VAL A 8 2.07 6.04 -14.47
N ILE A 9 2.38 5.19 -13.48
CA ILE A 9 2.24 3.74 -13.57
C ILE A 9 1.23 3.30 -12.51
N ILE A 10 0.17 2.62 -12.96
CA ILE A 10 -0.93 2.13 -12.13
C ILE A 10 -0.97 0.60 -12.28
N LEU A 11 -0.95 -0.13 -11.15
CA LEU A 11 -1.14 -1.58 -11.14
C LEU A 11 -2.61 -1.88 -10.91
N THR A 12 -3.21 -2.76 -11.74
CA THR A 12 -4.64 -3.08 -11.65
C THR A 12 -4.92 -4.58 -11.61
N TYR A 13 -5.99 -4.92 -10.90
CA TYR A 13 -6.68 -6.20 -10.98
C TYR A 13 -8.13 -6.02 -10.50
N ASN A 14 -9.10 -6.01 -11.43
CA ASN A 14 -10.52 -5.79 -11.15
C ASN A 14 -10.79 -4.48 -10.39
N GLU A 15 -10.40 -3.36 -11.02
CA GLU A 15 -10.48 -2.01 -10.45
C GLU A 15 -11.51 -1.11 -11.20
N GLU A 16 -12.54 -1.69 -11.84
CA GLU A 16 -13.54 -0.94 -12.62
C GLU A 16 -14.22 0.19 -11.83
N ILE A 17 -14.37 0.00 -10.52
CA ILE A 17 -15.02 0.99 -9.63
C ILE A 17 -14.10 2.18 -9.28
N HIS A 18 -12.79 2.05 -9.47
CA HIS A 18 -11.80 3.05 -9.08
C HIS A 18 -11.10 3.72 -10.25
N ILE A 19 -10.75 2.92 -11.28
CA ILE A 19 -9.77 3.32 -12.31
C ILE A 19 -10.17 4.60 -13.05
N ARG A 20 -11.46 4.82 -13.34
CA ARG A 20 -11.94 6.03 -14.03
C ARG A 20 -11.54 7.29 -13.27
N ARG A 21 -11.85 7.37 -11.97
CA ARG A 21 -11.52 8.51 -11.11
C ARG A 21 -10.01 8.78 -11.07
N CYS A 22 -9.22 7.72 -10.96
CA CYS A 22 -7.77 7.80 -10.97
C CYS A 22 -7.26 8.40 -12.30
N LEU A 23 -7.72 7.89 -13.44
CA LEU A 23 -7.32 8.36 -14.77
C LEU A 23 -7.77 9.80 -15.06
N GLU A 24 -9.02 10.17 -14.71
CA GLU A 24 -9.51 11.56 -14.83
C GLU A 24 -8.65 12.55 -14.05
N ASN A 25 -8.07 12.11 -12.93
CA ASN A 25 -7.19 12.92 -12.10
C ASN A 25 -5.79 13.08 -12.69
N VAL A 26 -5.17 12.00 -13.21
CA VAL A 26 -3.75 12.02 -13.61
C VAL A 26 -3.51 12.23 -15.10
N CYS A 27 -4.44 11.86 -15.98
CA CYS A 27 -4.27 12.00 -17.44
C CYS A 27 -4.07 13.44 -17.91
N PRO A 28 -4.72 14.47 -17.32
CA PRO A 28 -4.44 15.86 -17.65
C PRO A 28 -3.03 16.32 -17.25
N LEU A 29 -2.44 15.68 -16.22
CA LEU A 29 -1.16 16.07 -15.63
C LEU A 29 0.02 15.40 -16.33
N ALA A 30 -0.08 14.14 -16.67
CA ALA A 30 1.02 13.29 -17.14
C ALA A 30 1.15 13.22 -18.66
N LYS A 31 2.38 13.15 -19.18
CA LYS A 31 2.63 12.87 -20.61
C LYS A 31 2.25 11.43 -20.98
N GLN A 32 2.59 10.46 -20.11
CA GLN A 32 2.34 9.05 -20.32
C GLN A 32 1.65 8.46 -19.09
N VAL A 33 0.68 7.57 -19.31
CA VAL A 33 0.06 6.77 -18.26
C VAL A 33 0.06 5.31 -18.69
N PHE A 34 0.68 4.45 -17.91
CA PHE A 34 0.66 3.01 -18.11
C PHE A 34 -0.20 2.35 -17.04
N VAL A 35 -1.15 1.55 -17.48
CA VAL A 35 -1.93 0.66 -16.62
C VAL A 35 -1.42 -0.76 -16.82
N VAL A 36 -0.73 -1.29 -15.81
CA VAL A 36 -0.22 -2.67 -15.83
C VAL A 36 -1.28 -3.58 -15.22
N ASP A 37 -2.05 -4.20 -16.09
CA ASP A 37 -3.21 -4.99 -15.71
C ASP A 37 -2.85 -6.46 -15.51
N SER A 38 -3.18 -6.96 -14.31
CA SER A 38 -3.12 -8.39 -14.01
C SER A 38 -4.42 -9.03 -14.47
N PRO A 39 -4.46 -9.69 -15.65
CA PRO A 39 -5.67 -9.99 -16.44
C PRO A 39 -7.01 -9.80 -15.73
N SER A 40 -7.51 -8.57 -15.71
CA SER A 40 -8.80 -8.22 -15.12
C SER A 40 -9.94 -8.88 -15.88
N THR A 41 -10.99 -9.27 -15.18
CA THR A 41 -12.21 -9.90 -15.75
C THR A 41 -13.42 -8.97 -15.75
N ASP A 42 -13.26 -7.77 -15.18
CA ASP A 42 -14.24 -6.69 -15.16
C ASP A 42 -13.96 -5.66 -16.27
N LYS A 43 -14.57 -4.48 -16.19
CA LYS A 43 -14.44 -3.42 -17.20
C LYS A 43 -13.17 -2.55 -17.03
N THR A 44 -12.20 -2.95 -16.21
CA THR A 44 -10.98 -2.15 -15.95
C THR A 44 -10.28 -1.75 -17.24
N ALA A 45 -9.95 -2.71 -18.10
CA ALA A 45 -9.24 -2.46 -19.36
C ALA A 45 -10.09 -1.65 -20.36
N GLU A 46 -11.41 -1.88 -20.42
CA GLU A 46 -12.34 -1.15 -21.28
C GLU A 46 -12.38 0.34 -20.92
N ILE A 47 -12.48 0.65 -19.62
CA ILE A 47 -12.48 2.04 -19.12
C ILE A 47 -11.16 2.75 -19.46
N CYS A 48 -10.03 2.07 -19.35
CA CYS A 48 -8.73 2.66 -19.68
C CYS A 48 -8.62 3.12 -21.15
N GLN A 49 -9.28 2.42 -22.07
CA GLN A 49 -9.25 2.74 -23.52
C GLN A 49 -10.00 4.04 -23.88
N GLU A 50 -10.76 4.61 -22.95
CA GLU A 50 -11.43 5.90 -23.15
C GLU A 50 -10.48 7.12 -23.03
N PHE A 51 -9.22 6.89 -22.63
CA PHE A 51 -8.23 7.96 -22.37
C PHE A 51 -7.07 7.90 -23.39
N ASP A 52 -6.86 8.97 -24.15
CA ASP A 52 -5.92 9.03 -25.28
C ASP A 52 -4.44 8.80 -24.90
N ASN A 53 -4.02 9.13 -23.68
CA ASN A 53 -2.63 9.00 -23.20
C ASN A 53 -2.42 7.84 -22.24
N VAL A 54 -3.36 6.89 -22.23
CA VAL A 54 -3.30 5.67 -21.41
C VAL A 54 -2.95 4.48 -22.29
N GLU A 55 -1.94 3.74 -21.90
CA GLU A 55 -1.59 2.45 -22.50
C GLU A 55 -1.81 1.34 -21.49
N VAL A 56 -2.62 0.34 -21.85
CA VAL A 56 -2.87 -0.86 -21.02
C VAL A 56 -1.90 -1.94 -21.44
N VAL A 57 -1.10 -2.41 -20.48
CA VAL A 57 -0.16 -3.51 -20.66
C VAL A 57 -0.56 -4.67 -19.78
N VAL A 58 -0.94 -5.79 -20.40
CA VAL A 58 -1.35 -6.99 -19.67
C VAL A 58 -0.10 -7.74 -19.19
N HIS A 59 0.04 -7.92 -17.90
CA HIS A 59 1.11 -8.72 -17.31
C HIS A 59 0.60 -9.55 -16.13
N LYS A 60 0.81 -10.87 -16.20
CA LYS A 60 0.37 -11.79 -15.14
C LYS A 60 1.02 -11.42 -13.82
N TYR A 61 0.20 -11.29 -12.78
CA TYR A 61 0.67 -10.98 -11.44
C TYR A 61 1.68 -12.02 -10.93
N PRO A 62 2.91 -11.63 -10.57
CA PRO A 62 3.96 -12.55 -10.12
C PRO A 62 3.80 -12.99 -8.66
N GLY A 63 2.74 -12.55 -7.96
CA GLY A 63 2.49 -12.82 -6.54
C GLY A 63 2.92 -11.69 -5.59
N ASN A 64 3.61 -10.67 -6.12
CA ASN A 64 4.15 -9.56 -5.34
C ASN A 64 4.04 -8.26 -6.14
N GLN A 65 3.57 -7.17 -5.50
CA GLN A 65 3.39 -5.87 -6.16
C GLN A 65 4.71 -5.19 -6.52
N ALA A 66 5.76 -5.37 -5.71
CA ALA A 66 7.08 -4.82 -6.01
C ALA A 66 7.68 -5.45 -7.26
N GLU A 67 7.54 -6.76 -7.43
CA GLU A 67 7.98 -7.45 -8.65
C GLU A 67 7.19 -6.98 -9.87
N GLN A 68 5.87 -6.83 -9.74
CA GLN A 68 5.02 -6.30 -10.80
C GLN A 68 5.44 -4.88 -11.22
N PHE A 69 5.70 -4.02 -10.24
CA PHE A 69 6.12 -2.64 -10.50
C PHE A 69 7.55 -2.56 -11.06
N ASN A 70 8.48 -3.35 -10.54
CA ASN A 70 9.83 -3.44 -11.07
C ASN A 70 9.85 -3.96 -12.51
N TRP A 71 9.01 -4.95 -12.82
CA TRP A 71 8.82 -5.39 -14.19
C TRP A 71 8.35 -4.25 -15.10
N ALA A 72 7.41 -3.42 -14.63
CA ALA A 72 6.95 -2.26 -15.36
C ALA A 72 8.09 -1.25 -15.64
N LEU A 73 8.94 -0.97 -14.65
CA LEU A 73 10.11 -0.11 -14.82
C LEU A 73 11.10 -0.63 -15.88
N ASP A 74 11.24 -1.95 -15.97
CA ASP A 74 12.20 -2.59 -16.88
C ASP A 74 11.67 -2.74 -18.33
N ASN A 75 10.35 -2.84 -18.52
CA ASN A 75 9.76 -3.25 -19.79
C ASN A 75 8.90 -2.17 -20.48
N LEU A 76 8.43 -1.16 -19.74
CA LEU A 76 7.62 -0.10 -20.35
C LEU A 76 8.49 0.94 -21.08
N PRO A 77 8.00 1.48 -22.22
CA PRO A 77 8.73 2.50 -22.99
C PRO A 77 8.61 3.89 -22.35
N ILE A 78 9.09 4.03 -21.12
CA ILE A 78 9.06 5.28 -20.36
C ILE A 78 10.03 6.28 -20.98
N THR A 79 9.51 7.42 -21.43
CA THR A 79 10.32 8.47 -22.07
C THR A 79 10.51 9.72 -21.21
N THR A 80 9.78 9.81 -20.09
CA THR A 80 9.79 10.97 -19.19
C THR A 80 10.86 10.88 -18.12
N GLU A 81 11.20 12.02 -17.53
CA GLU A 81 12.18 12.11 -16.45
C GLU A 81 11.63 11.56 -15.14
N TRP A 82 10.35 11.83 -14.84
CA TRP A 82 9.71 11.47 -13.57
C TRP A 82 8.72 10.32 -13.73
N ILE A 83 8.66 9.48 -12.70
CA ILE A 83 7.73 8.36 -12.61
C ILE A 83 6.94 8.49 -11.31
N LEU A 84 5.61 8.48 -11.41
CA LEU A 84 4.69 8.42 -10.28
C LEU A 84 4.06 7.03 -10.22
N ARG A 85 4.22 6.32 -9.09
CA ARG A 85 3.40 5.16 -8.77
C ARG A 85 2.11 5.62 -8.10
N LEU A 86 0.99 5.16 -8.60
CA LEU A 86 -0.31 5.40 -8.00
C LEU A 86 -1.12 4.10 -8.01
N ASP A 87 -1.87 3.83 -6.95
CA ASP A 87 -2.81 2.71 -6.93
C ASP A 87 -4.16 3.18 -7.50
N ALA A 88 -4.96 2.27 -8.07
CA ALA A 88 -6.19 2.64 -8.79
C ALA A 88 -7.24 3.35 -7.90
N ASP A 89 -7.22 3.09 -6.60
CA ASP A 89 -8.09 3.72 -5.60
C ASP A 89 -7.51 5.02 -5.01
N GLU A 90 -6.39 5.51 -5.57
CA GLU A 90 -5.73 6.75 -5.15
C GLU A 90 -5.98 7.90 -6.13
N TYR A 91 -5.94 9.14 -5.63
CA TYR A 91 -5.98 10.36 -6.45
C TYR A 91 -5.22 11.51 -5.77
N LEU A 92 -4.70 12.44 -6.58
CA LEU A 92 -3.98 13.62 -6.10
C LEU A 92 -4.98 14.72 -5.74
N MET A 93 -4.79 15.35 -4.57
CA MET A 93 -5.57 16.55 -4.20
C MET A 93 -5.23 17.72 -5.14
N PRO A 94 -6.18 18.64 -5.41
CA PRO A 94 -5.92 19.78 -6.29
C PRO A 94 -4.69 20.60 -5.91
N ASP A 95 -4.46 20.79 -4.62
CA ASP A 95 -3.29 21.54 -4.12
C ASP A 95 -1.99 20.79 -4.40
N LEU A 96 -1.98 19.44 -4.35
CA LEU A 96 -0.81 18.64 -4.74
C LEU A 96 -0.56 18.71 -6.26
N VAL A 97 -1.63 18.67 -7.06
CA VAL A 97 -1.53 18.82 -8.52
C VAL A 97 -0.88 20.16 -8.86
N HIS A 98 -1.33 21.24 -8.22
CA HIS A 98 -0.76 22.58 -8.41
C HIS A 98 0.71 22.65 -7.97
N GLU A 99 1.04 22.13 -6.79
CA GLU A 99 2.41 22.06 -6.28
C GLU A 99 3.34 21.29 -7.24
N LEU A 100 2.89 20.16 -7.78
CA LEU A 100 3.65 19.40 -8.77
C LEU A 100 3.86 20.17 -10.07
N GLN A 101 2.86 20.91 -10.54
CA GLN A 101 2.97 21.73 -11.75
C GLN A 101 3.98 22.88 -11.61
N GLU A 102 4.08 23.45 -10.42
CA GLU A 102 5.00 24.53 -10.13
C GLU A 102 6.42 24.04 -9.82
N GLU A 103 6.56 23.02 -8.97
CA GLU A 103 7.86 22.62 -8.44
C GLU A 103 8.59 21.58 -9.29
N LEU A 104 7.87 20.61 -9.92
CA LEU A 104 8.52 19.50 -10.61
C LEU A 104 9.42 19.92 -11.78
N PRO A 105 9.05 20.91 -12.62
CA PRO A 105 9.91 21.37 -13.72
C PRO A 105 11.22 22.05 -13.25
N HIS A 106 11.24 22.50 -12.00
CA HIS A 106 12.36 23.24 -11.41
C HIS A 106 13.10 22.45 -10.33
N MET A 107 12.77 21.17 -10.18
CA MET A 107 13.33 20.32 -9.14
C MET A 107 14.83 20.08 -9.36
N PRO A 108 15.71 20.38 -8.37
CA PRO A 108 17.14 20.18 -8.51
C PRO A 108 17.51 18.75 -8.90
N ALA A 109 18.55 18.58 -9.71
CA ALA A 109 19.00 17.25 -10.15
C ALA A 109 19.49 16.34 -9.00
N SER A 110 19.86 16.91 -7.84
CA SER A 110 20.22 16.17 -6.62
C SER A 110 19.02 15.44 -6.02
N VAL A 111 17.79 15.95 -6.21
CA VAL A 111 16.57 15.34 -5.71
C VAL A 111 16.17 14.17 -6.60
N ALA A 112 16.32 12.98 -6.09
CA ALA A 112 16.00 11.73 -6.80
C ALA A 112 14.56 11.27 -6.62
N ALA A 113 13.92 11.61 -5.50
CA ALA A 113 12.56 11.19 -5.21
C ALA A 113 11.78 12.20 -4.35
N LEU A 114 10.46 12.09 -4.40
CA LEU A 114 9.53 12.90 -3.62
C LEU A 114 8.61 11.99 -2.80
N SER A 115 8.54 12.28 -1.50
CA SER A 115 7.59 11.64 -0.60
C SER A 115 6.33 12.50 -0.52
N LEU A 116 5.19 11.87 -0.72
CA LEU A 116 3.86 12.47 -0.66
C LEU A 116 3.17 12.07 0.64
N SER A 117 2.45 12.99 1.26
CA SER A 117 1.62 12.69 2.41
C SER A 117 0.31 12.03 1.96
N ARG A 118 -0.04 10.90 2.58
CA ARG A 118 -1.27 10.17 2.26
C ARG A 118 -2.39 10.54 3.22
N ALA A 119 -3.47 11.08 2.69
CA ALA A 119 -4.75 11.14 3.38
C ALA A 119 -5.54 9.83 3.16
N ARG A 120 -6.36 9.46 4.12
CA ARG A 120 -7.26 8.31 4.03
C ARG A 120 -8.69 8.79 3.92
N ALA A 121 -9.42 8.34 2.90
CA ALA A 121 -10.86 8.47 2.86
C ALA A 121 -11.54 7.13 3.20
N TYR A 122 -12.68 7.21 3.85
CA TYR A 122 -13.52 6.05 4.15
C TYR A 122 -15.00 6.45 4.14
N ALA A 123 -15.82 5.67 3.45
CA ALA A 123 -17.24 5.94 3.30
C ALA A 123 -17.56 7.38 2.83
N GLY A 124 -16.78 7.91 1.87
CA GLY A 124 -16.96 9.23 1.28
C GLY A 124 -16.42 10.41 2.11
N LYS A 125 -15.69 10.15 3.20
CA LYS A 125 -15.12 11.19 4.06
C LYS A 125 -13.62 11.05 4.22
N ILE A 126 -12.86 12.12 4.03
CA ILE A 126 -11.45 12.19 4.39
C ILE A 126 -11.33 12.23 5.92
N LEU A 127 -10.66 11.24 6.49
CA LEU A 127 -10.41 11.14 7.92
C LEU A 127 -9.22 12.03 8.30
N LYS A 128 -9.34 12.70 9.45
CA LYS A 128 -8.32 13.64 9.94
C LYS A 128 -7.65 13.20 11.24
N HIS A 129 -8.22 12.23 11.93
CA HIS A 129 -7.82 11.77 13.26
C HIS A 129 -7.58 10.25 13.27
N GLY A 130 -7.21 9.66 14.40
CA GLY A 130 -7.10 8.19 14.53
C GLY A 130 -5.87 7.56 13.86
N ILE A 131 -4.75 8.27 13.71
CA ILE A 131 -3.50 7.79 13.09
C ILE A 131 -3.65 7.54 11.56
N VAL A 132 -4.47 8.32 10.90
CA VAL A 132 -4.63 8.26 9.44
C VAL A 132 -3.76 9.28 8.71
N ASN A 133 -3.31 10.30 9.42
CA ASN A 133 -2.47 11.39 8.91
C ASN A 133 -0.98 11.12 9.17
N ASP A 134 -0.11 11.90 8.52
CA ASP A 134 1.35 11.85 8.63
C ASP A 134 1.98 10.53 8.11
N VAL A 135 1.29 9.85 7.22
CA VAL A 135 1.86 8.70 6.51
C VAL A 135 2.53 9.21 5.24
N TRP A 136 3.85 9.33 5.31
CA TRP A 136 4.66 9.73 4.16
C TRP A 136 5.08 8.51 3.36
N ILE A 137 4.85 8.56 2.03
CA ILE A 137 5.18 7.48 1.11
C ILE A 137 5.92 8.08 -0.08
N THR A 138 7.07 7.52 -0.41
CA THR A 138 7.80 7.88 -1.63
C THR A 138 7.07 7.27 -2.82
N ARG A 139 6.42 8.11 -3.62
CA ARG A 139 5.59 7.72 -4.78
C ARG A 139 6.12 8.25 -6.09
N LEU A 140 6.86 9.35 -6.07
CA LEU A 140 7.36 10.05 -7.25
C LEU A 140 8.88 10.03 -7.24
N PHE A 141 9.53 9.64 -8.36
CA PHE A 141 10.97 9.51 -8.43
C PHE A 141 11.48 9.68 -9.87
N ARG A 142 12.76 10.03 -10.01
CA ARG A 142 13.43 10.13 -11.33
C ARG A 142 13.66 8.73 -11.90
N LYS A 143 13.46 8.59 -13.19
CA LYS A 143 13.74 7.36 -13.95
C LYS A 143 15.15 6.85 -13.65
N GLY A 144 15.26 5.56 -13.31
CA GLY A 144 16.53 4.91 -12.99
C GLY A 144 17.11 5.20 -11.61
N ARG A 145 16.42 6.02 -10.76
CA ARG A 145 16.93 6.39 -9.43
C ARG A 145 16.21 5.70 -8.27
N ALA A 146 15.23 4.87 -8.56
CA ALA A 146 14.53 4.14 -7.51
C ALA A 146 14.02 2.79 -8.00
N ARG A 147 13.97 1.81 -7.08
CA ARG A 147 13.50 0.46 -7.34
C ARG A 147 12.91 -0.15 -6.07
N TYR A 148 11.86 -0.95 -6.20
CA TYR A 148 11.31 -1.68 -5.07
C TYR A 148 12.20 -2.85 -4.66
N GLU A 149 12.39 -3.02 -3.36
CA GLU A 149 13.08 -4.20 -2.80
C GLU A 149 12.24 -5.46 -3.02
N LYS A 150 12.90 -6.60 -3.25
CA LYS A 150 12.23 -7.90 -3.34
C LYS A 150 11.87 -8.40 -1.94
N ARG A 151 10.62 -8.24 -1.53
CA ARG A 151 10.08 -8.72 -0.24
C ARG A 151 8.66 -9.23 -0.38
N LEU A 152 8.27 -10.15 0.51
CA LEU A 152 6.92 -10.72 0.53
C LEU A 152 5.86 -9.74 1.04
N MET A 153 6.20 -8.81 1.93
CA MET A 153 5.34 -7.73 2.44
C MET A 153 6.16 -6.55 2.98
N ASP A 154 5.50 -5.39 3.13
CA ASP A 154 6.11 -4.11 3.56
C ASP A 154 7.27 -3.69 2.62
N GLU A 155 7.02 -3.72 1.33
CA GLU A 155 7.96 -3.38 0.27
C GLU A 155 8.35 -1.90 0.35
N HIS A 156 9.65 -1.64 0.38
CA HIS A 156 10.17 -0.28 0.39
C HIS A 156 10.79 0.08 -0.95
N LEU A 157 10.58 1.33 -1.35
CA LEU A 157 11.28 1.91 -2.49
C LEU A 157 12.69 2.30 -2.04
N SER A 158 13.71 1.63 -2.59
CA SER A 158 15.11 2.03 -2.45
C SER A 158 15.36 3.19 -3.42
N VAL A 159 15.96 4.28 -2.95
CA VAL A 159 16.22 5.51 -3.72
C VAL A 159 17.70 5.84 -3.69
N GLU A 160 18.28 6.09 -4.86
CA GLU A 160 19.65 6.53 -5.01
C GLU A 160 19.70 8.06 -5.14
N GLY A 161 19.82 8.77 -4.01
CA GLY A 161 19.90 10.22 -3.93
C GLY A 161 18.99 10.85 -2.89
N GLU A 162 18.85 12.19 -2.95
CA GLU A 162 18.05 12.95 -2.01
C GLU A 162 16.54 12.66 -2.19
N THR A 163 15.84 12.46 -1.09
CA THR A 163 14.37 12.39 -1.08
C THR A 163 13.81 13.62 -0.38
N ARG A 164 12.89 14.35 -1.04
CA ARG A 164 12.22 15.53 -0.51
C ARG A 164 10.75 15.25 -0.21
N LYS A 165 10.21 15.88 0.83
CA LYS A 165 8.78 15.84 1.15
C LYS A 165 8.04 16.98 0.45
N MET A 166 6.91 16.65 -0.19
CA MET A 166 5.95 17.64 -0.71
C MET A 166 5.03 18.11 0.41
N LYS A 167 4.37 19.24 0.25
CA LYS A 167 3.51 19.83 1.31
C LYS A 167 2.10 19.24 1.32
N HIS A 168 1.57 18.95 0.10
CA HIS A 168 0.18 18.56 -0.07
C HIS A 168 0.01 17.04 -0.19
N GLN A 169 -1.25 16.59 -0.23
CA GLN A 169 -1.62 15.19 -0.01
C GLN A 169 -2.19 14.54 -1.27
N PHE A 170 -2.00 13.25 -1.38
CA PHE A 170 -2.85 12.38 -2.19
C PHE A 170 -3.81 11.62 -1.27
N VAL A 171 -4.91 11.14 -1.83
CA VAL A 171 -5.95 10.43 -1.07
C VAL A 171 -5.99 8.98 -1.51
N ASP A 172 -6.01 8.09 -0.53
CA ASP A 172 -6.33 6.68 -0.68
C ASP A 172 -7.81 6.51 -0.27
N ASP A 173 -8.67 6.24 -1.26
CA ASP A 173 -10.12 6.19 -1.11
C ASP A 173 -10.71 4.98 -1.82
N ASN A 174 -10.78 3.89 -1.09
CA ASN A 174 -11.33 2.65 -1.60
C ASN A 174 -12.86 2.68 -1.57
N LEU A 175 -13.48 2.53 -2.75
CA LEU A 175 -14.93 2.59 -2.95
C LEU A 175 -15.64 1.23 -2.77
N MET A 176 -14.91 0.21 -2.34
CA MET A 176 -15.51 -1.10 -2.08
C MET A 176 -16.62 -1.02 -1.04
N THR A 177 -17.66 -1.82 -1.24
CA THR A 177 -18.67 -2.02 -0.22
C THR A 177 -18.07 -2.60 1.06
N PHE A 178 -18.73 -2.39 2.19
CA PHE A 178 -18.29 -2.96 3.48
C PHE A 178 -18.07 -4.48 3.42
N GLY A 179 -18.94 -5.21 2.70
CA GLY A 179 -18.79 -6.65 2.51
C GLY A 179 -17.53 -7.02 1.74
N GLN A 180 -17.26 -6.38 0.62
CA GLN A 180 -16.05 -6.60 -0.17
C GLN A 180 -14.78 -6.26 0.61
N PHE A 181 -14.80 -5.14 1.34
CA PHE A 181 -13.71 -4.74 2.23
C PHE A 181 -13.42 -5.83 3.29
N THR A 182 -14.48 -6.36 3.92
CA THR A 182 -14.35 -7.41 4.95
C THR A 182 -13.72 -8.69 4.36
N ILE A 183 -14.20 -9.16 3.20
CA ILE A 183 -13.67 -10.36 2.53
C ILE A 183 -12.19 -10.17 2.19
N LYS A 184 -11.80 -9.03 1.62
CA LYS A 184 -10.40 -8.69 1.28
C LYS A 184 -9.51 -8.74 2.52
N HIS A 185 -9.98 -8.18 3.65
CA HIS A 185 -9.23 -8.13 4.90
C HIS A 185 -9.10 -9.49 5.60
N VAL A 186 -10.03 -10.42 5.38
CA VAL A 186 -9.86 -11.82 5.84
C VAL A 186 -8.64 -12.45 5.18
N GLY A 187 -8.43 -12.25 3.89
CA GLY A 187 -7.24 -12.72 3.18
C GLY A 187 -5.95 -12.06 3.68
N TYR A 188 -5.98 -10.76 3.93
CA TYR A 188 -4.82 -10.04 4.51
C TYR A 188 -4.49 -10.53 5.92
N ALA A 189 -5.50 -10.81 6.75
CA ALA A 189 -5.29 -11.33 8.10
C ALA A 189 -4.60 -12.71 8.09
N SER A 190 -4.90 -13.56 7.09
CA SER A 190 -4.22 -14.84 6.92
C SER A 190 -2.73 -14.67 6.63
N ARG A 191 -2.37 -13.74 5.73
CA ARG A 191 -0.97 -13.45 5.40
C ARG A 191 -0.22 -12.83 6.59
N GLU A 192 -0.85 -11.87 7.29
CA GLU A 192 -0.23 -11.24 8.46
C GLU A 192 -0.04 -12.24 9.61
N ALA A 193 -1.00 -13.13 9.85
CA ALA A 193 -0.89 -14.19 10.84
C ALA A 193 0.23 -15.18 10.49
N ALA A 194 0.35 -15.56 9.21
CA ALA A 194 1.44 -16.41 8.73
C ALA A 194 2.82 -15.78 8.98
N LEU A 195 2.96 -14.49 8.68
CA LEU A 195 4.21 -13.75 8.94
C LEU A 195 4.54 -13.65 10.44
N LEU A 196 3.53 -13.48 11.31
CA LEU A 196 3.75 -13.46 12.76
C LEU A 196 4.23 -14.82 13.27
N LEU A 197 3.65 -15.92 12.75
CA LEU A 197 4.07 -17.27 13.09
C LEU A 197 5.47 -17.58 12.51
N ASP A 198 5.76 -17.15 11.28
CA ASP A 198 7.09 -17.30 10.71
C ASP A 198 8.16 -16.55 11.51
N ALA A 199 7.87 -15.32 11.94
CA ALA A 199 8.79 -14.54 12.77
C ALA A 199 9.04 -15.15 14.15
N GLU A 200 8.08 -15.90 14.70
CA GLU A 200 8.19 -16.56 16.01
C GLU A 200 8.83 -17.93 15.93
N TYR A 201 8.46 -18.73 14.93
CA TYR A 201 8.87 -20.13 14.81
C TYR A 201 9.95 -20.38 13.76
N HIS A 202 10.33 -19.36 12.96
CA HIS A 202 11.29 -19.50 11.85
C HIS A 202 10.86 -20.63 10.89
N LEU A 203 9.66 -20.46 10.30
CA LEU A 203 9.06 -21.44 9.41
C LEU A 203 9.68 -21.42 8.01
N THR A 204 10.20 -20.27 7.56
CA THR A 204 10.90 -20.13 6.28
C THR A 204 12.41 -20.16 6.48
N ASP A 205 13.13 -20.81 5.55
CA ASP A 205 14.60 -20.80 5.51
C ASP A 205 15.19 -19.52 4.89
N VAL A 206 14.35 -18.55 4.57
CA VAL A 206 14.78 -17.29 3.97
C VAL A 206 15.46 -16.46 5.05
N GLN A 207 16.78 -16.47 5.09
CA GLN A 207 17.56 -15.52 5.85
C GLN A 207 17.14 -14.12 5.40
N GLN A 208 16.47 -13.38 6.28
CA GLN A 208 16.24 -11.96 6.07
C GLN A 208 17.61 -11.30 6.04
N VAL A 209 18.10 -11.01 4.83
CA VAL A 209 19.35 -10.27 4.65
C VAL A 209 19.20 -8.98 5.45
N ALA A 210 20.06 -8.79 6.44
CA ALA A 210 20.13 -7.58 7.22
C ALA A 210 20.60 -6.45 6.30
N GLN A 211 19.67 -5.74 5.70
CA GLN A 211 19.95 -4.49 4.99
C GLN A 211 19.92 -3.33 6.01
N GLU A 212 20.88 -2.44 5.89
CA GLU A 212 20.85 -1.17 6.64
C GLU A 212 19.65 -0.36 6.18
N TYR A 213 18.69 -0.19 7.10
CA TYR A 213 17.49 0.60 6.85
C TYR A 213 17.68 2.01 7.40
N GLY A 214 17.08 2.99 6.72
CA GLY A 214 16.96 4.32 7.29
C GLY A 214 16.25 4.27 8.67
N GLU A 215 16.62 5.17 9.58
CA GLU A 215 16.16 5.22 10.98
C GLU A 215 14.62 5.11 11.12
N GLU A 216 13.84 5.73 10.22
CA GLU A 216 12.37 5.69 10.27
C GLU A 216 11.81 4.26 10.05
N VAL A 217 12.40 3.50 9.14
CA VAL A 217 12.00 2.11 8.86
C VAL A 217 12.36 1.21 10.02
N ALA A 218 13.55 1.37 10.58
CA ALA A 218 13.99 0.64 11.77
C ALA A 218 13.06 0.90 12.96
N LYS A 219 12.66 2.17 13.19
CA LYS A 219 11.73 2.56 14.24
C LYS A 219 10.34 1.93 14.07
N LYS A 220 9.78 1.95 12.86
CA LYS A 220 8.48 1.30 12.55
C LYS A 220 8.53 -0.21 12.80
N ARG A 221 9.63 -0.87 12.42
CA ARG A 221 9.83 -2.30 12.68
C ARG A 221 9.93 -2.64 14.15
N ALA A 222 10.69 -1.84 14.92
CA ALA A 222 10.79 -2.01 16.37
C ALA A 222 9.42 -1.85 17.05
N GLN A 223 8.60 -0.89 16.61
CA GLN A 223 7.23 -0.73 17.11
C GLN A 223 6.35 -1.93 16.77
N LYS A 224 6.42 -2.45 15.53
CA LYS A 224 5.68 -3.65 15.09
C LYS A 224 6.10 -4.87 15.90
N ALA A 225 7.39 -5.07 16.14
CA ALA A 225 7.92 -6.15 16.96
C ALA A 225 7.47 -6.04 18.44
N LYS A 226 7.47 -4.81 19.01
CA LYS A 226 6.95 -4.58 20.35
C LYS A 226 5.46 -4.90 20.44
N TYR A 227 4.65 -4.48 19.46
CA TYR A 227 3.23 -4.80 19.39
C TYR A 227 3.02 -6.32 19.28
N ALA A 228 3.79 -7.03 18.47
CA ALA A 228 3.68 -8.48 18.29
C ALA A 228 3.89 -9.29 19.60
N ARG A 229 4.70 -8.76 20.53
CA ARG A 229 4.97 -9.39 21.83
C ARG A 229 3.89 -9.15 22.90
N MET A 230 2.93 -8.25 22.62
CA MET A 230 1.83 -7.99 23.56
C MET A 230 0.81 -9.15 23.56
N PRO A 231 0.05 -9.36 24.67
CA PRO A 231 -0.94 -10.41 24.74
C PRO A 231 -2.00 -10.31 23.63
N LEU A 232 -2.30 -11.43 23.00
CA LEU A 232 -3.32 -11.54 21.95
C LEU A 232 -4.66 -10.97 22.44
N PHE A 233 -5.43 -10.40 21.52
CA PHE A 233 -6.73 -9.76 21.73
C PHE A 233 -6.65 -8.44 22.52
N TRP A 234 -5.93 -8.39 23.63
CA TRP A 234 -5.77 -7.16 24.43
C TRP A 234 -4.96 -6.09 23.68
N ARG A 235 -3.97 -6.50 22.89
CA ARG A 235 -3.21 -5.59 22.03
C ARG A 235 -4.09 -4.92 20.97
N ALA A 236 -5.03 -5.67 20.39
CA ALA A 236 -5.98 -5.15 19.41
C ALA A 236 -6.94 -4.14 20.03
N PHE A 237 -7.52 -4.46 21.21
CA PHE A 237 -8.38 -3.55 21.96
C PHE A 237 -7.64 -2.28 22.38
N GLY A 238 -6.44 -2.42 22.95
CA GLY A 238 -5.60 -1.27 23.36
C GLY A 238 -5.24 -0.38 22.18
N TYR A 239 -4.99 -0.96 21.00
CA TYR A 239 -4.71 -0.20 19.79
C TYR A 239 -5.94 0.57 19.29
N PHE A 240 -7.14 -0.02 19.36
CA PHE A 240 -8.40 0.69 19.07
C PHE A 240 -8.61 1.87 20.03
N VAL A 241 -8.46 1.66 21.36
CA VAL A 241 -8.58 2.74 22.35
C VAL A 241 -7.58 3.86 22.05
N TYR A 242 -6.34 3.50 21.74
CA TYR A 242 -5.32 4.49 21.40
C TYR A 242 -5.72 5.32 20.17
N ARG A 243 -6.18 4.67 19.08
CA ARG A 243 -6.60 5.37 17.85
C ARG A 243 -7.85 6.22 18.07
N TYR A 244 -8.90 5.60 18.59
CA TYR A 244 -10.21 6.21 18.67
C TYR A 244 -10.32 7.28 19.76
N ILE A 245 -9.76 6.99 20.96
CA ILE A 245 -9.83 7.91 22.10
C ILE A 245 -8.60 8.84 22.15
N ILE A 246 -7.38 8.27 22.27
CA ILE A 246 -6.16 9.06 22.51
C ILE A 246 -5.75 9.90 21.29
N LYS A 247 -5.98 9.37 20.07
CA LYS A 247 -5.72 10.06 18.80
C LYS A 247 -6.97 10.72 18.21
N PHE A 248 -8.01 10.88 19.01
CA PHE A 248 -9.23 11.63 18.70
C PHE A 248 -9.99 11.12 17.45
N GLY A 249 -9.90 9.83 17.11
CA GLY A 249 -10.62 9.25 15.97
C GLY A 249 -12.14 9.47 16.04
N PHE A 250 -12.71 9.64 17.24
CA PHE A 250 -14.13 9.95 17.44
C PHE A 250 -14.55 11.32 16.85
N LEU A 251 -13.63 12.25 16.62
CA LEU A 251 -13.90 13.52 15.98
C LEU A 251 -14.25 13.38 14.49
N ASP A 252 -13.87 12.27 13.87
CA ASP A 252 -14.25 11.98 12.49
C ASP A 252 -15.67 11.37 12.36
N GLY A 253 -16.42 11.28 13.48
CA GLY A 253 -17.82 10.84 13.48
C GLY A 253 -17.97 9.34 13.26
N LYS A 254 -19.05 8.94 12.56
CA LYS A 254 -19.35 7.52 12.30
C LYS A 254 -18.32 6.86 11.41
N GLU A 255 -17.78 7.57 10.44
CA GLU A 255 -16.75 7.11 9.53
C GLU A 255 -15.44 6.84 10.28
N GLY A 256 -15.04 7.75 11.19
CA GLY A 256 -13.89 7.57 12.08
C GLY A 256 -14.07 6.37 13.01
N PHE A 257 -15.26 6.20 13.61
CA PHE A 257 -15.54 5.02 14.43
C PHE A 257 -15.41 3.72 13.62
N LEU A 258 -16.06 3.64 12.45
CA LEU A 258 -16.03 2.44 11.61
C LEU A 258 -14.60 2.12 11.18
N TRP A 259 -13.84 3.12 10.75
CA TRP A 259 -12.45 2.94 10.34
C TRP A 259 -11.57 2.44 11.49
N ASP A 260 -11.62 3.09 12.64
CA ASP A 260 -10.81 2.71 13.80
C ASP A 260 -11.23 1.37 14.38
N PHE A 261 -12.53 1.05 14.37
CA PHE A 261 -13.04 -0.26 14.75
C PHE A 261 -12.54 -1.34 13.77
N MET A 262 -12.73 -1.14 12.46
CA MET A 262 -12.39 -2.14 11.45
C MET A 262 -10.89 -2.37 11.34
N GLN A 263 -10.07 -1.32 11.32
CA GLN A 263 -8.62 -1.42 11.18
C GLN A 263 -7.88 -1.60 12.51
N GLY A 264 -8.38 -0.97 13.58
CA GLY A 264 -7.73 -0.97 14.88
C GLY A 264 -8.09 -2.16 15.74
N TRP A 265 -9.35 -2.58 15.72
CA TRP A 265 -9.84 -3.65 16.60
C TRP A 265 -10.21 -4.92 15.84
N TRP A 266 -11.18 -4.87 14.95
CA TRP A 266 -11.69 -6.07 14.25
C TRP A 266 -10.59 -6.79 13.46
N TYR A 267 -9.89 -6.09 12.58
CA TYR A 267 -8.83 -6.69 11.76
C TYR A 267 -7.70 -7.27 12.62
N ARG A 268 -7.25 -6.52 13.62
CA ARG A 268 -6.19 -6.96 14.55
C ARG A 268 -6.62 -8.15 15.38
N THR A 269 -7.88 -8.18 15.84
CA THR A 269 -8.45 -9.33 16.53
C THR A 269 -8.55 -10.55 15.63
N LEU A 270 -8.90 -10.36 14.35
CA LEU A 270 -8.95 -11.46 13.38
C LEU A 270 -7.55 -12.07 13.15
N VAL A 271 -6.51 -11.25 13.04
CA VAL A 271 -5.11 -11.72 12.97
C VAL A 271 -4.76 -12.52 14.23
N ASP A 272 -5.08 -11.99 15.41
CA ASP A 272 -4.82 -12.65 16.69
C ASP A 272 -5.56 -13.98 16.81
N ALA A 273 -6.82 -14.03 16.36
CA ALA A 273 -7.64 -15.26 16.36
C ALA A 273 -7.02 -16.35 15.46
N LYS A 274 -6.53 -15.97 14.29
CA LYS A 274 -5.83 -16.92 13.39
C LYS A 274 -4.54 -17.46 14.01
N VAL A 275 -3.73 -16.58 14.62
CA VAL A 275 -2.51 -17.02 15.34
C VAL A 275 -2.88 -17.95 16.49
N PHE A 276 -3.91 -17.63 17.27
CA PHE A 276 -4.38 -18.47 18.37
C PHE A 276 -4.89 -19.84 17.88
N GLU A 277 -5.69 -19.86 16.79
CA GLU A 277 -6.20 -21.08 16.18
C GLU A 277 -5.07 -22.00 15.74
N ALA A 278 -4.08 -21.49 15.02
CA ALA A 278 -2.94 -22.26 14.54
C ALA A 278 -2.12 -22.84 15.70
N LYS A 279 -1.79 -22.03 16.72
CA LYS A 279 -1.06 -22.48 17.91
C LYS A 279 -1.84 -23.53 18.70
N LYS A 280 -3.16 -23.37 18.82
CA LYS A 280 -4.01 -24.35 19.52
C LYS A 280 -4.08 -25.68 18.77
N ALA A 281 -4.06 -25.65 17.43
CA ALA A 281 -4.13 -26.85 16.60
C ALA A 281 -2.81 -27.61 16.50
N CYS A 282 -1.68 -26.87 16.43
CA CYS A 282 -0.37 -27.44 16.10
C CYS A 282 0.64 -27.42 17.25
N GLY A 283 0.36 -26.68 18.34
CA GLY A 283 1.36 -26.43 19.38
C GLY A 283 2.59 -25.72 18.82
N ASP A 284 3.79 -26.20 19.24
CA ASP A 284 5.08 -25.67 18.78
C ASP A 284 5.70 -26.48 17.62
N ASP A 285 4.92 -27.39 17.01
CA ASP A 285 5.38 -28.19 15.88
C ASP A 285 5.41 -27.35 14.61
N LYS A 286 6.64 -27.08 14.15
CA LYS A 286 6.88 -26.24 12.96
C LYS A 286 6.29 -26.82 11.68
N GLU A 287 6.39 -28.13 11.49
CA GLU A 287 5.90 -28.75 10.28
C GLU A 287 4.36 -28.78 10.26
N ALA A 288 3.74 -29.05 11.40
CA ALA A 288 2.29 -28.95 11.55
C ALA A 288 1.81 -27.51 11.29
N LEU A 289 2.54 -26.49 11.75
CA LEU A 289 2.23 -25.09 11.49
C LEU A 289 2.33 -24.74 10.01
N ARG A 290 3.39 -25.19 9.31
CA ARG A 290 3.55 -24.99 7.85
C ARG A 290 2.37 -25.61 7.09
N MET A 291 2.04 -26.85 7.41
CA MET A 291 0.92 -27.56 6.79
C MET A 291 -0.41 -26.84 7.06
N PHE A 292 -0.64 -26.42 8.30
CA PHE A 292 -1.87 -25.70 8.68
C PHE A 292 -2.02 -24.40 7.90
N ILE A 293 -0.97 -23.57 7.82
CA ILE A 293 -0.98 -22.29 7.10
C ILE A 293 -1.25 -22.53 5.61
N ARG A 294 -0.57 -23.48 5.00
CA ARG A 294 -0.76 -23.81 3.58
C ARG A 294 -2.17 -24.31 3.29
N ASP A 295 -2.66 -25.28 4.08
CA ASP A 295 -3.87 -26.03 3.76
C ASP A 295 -5.15 -25.28 4.20
N LYS A 296 -5.09 -24.49 5.27
CA LYS A 296 -6.24 -23.75 5.80
C LYS A 296 -6.30 -22.29 5.33
N TRP A 297 -5.16 -21.66 5.12
CA TRP A 297 -5.12 -20.25 4.74
C TRP A 297 -4.65 -20.01 3.30
N HIS A 298 -4.19 -21.06 2.62
CA HIS A 298 -3.66 -21.00 1.25
C HIS A 298 -2.51 -19.97 1.10
N VAL A 299 -1.66 -19.89 2.14
CA VAL A 299 -0.49 -19.03 2.20
C VAL A 299 0.75 -19.92 2.21
N SER A 300 1.74 -19.58 1.38
CA SER A 300 3.05 -20.27 1.36
C SER A 300 3.98 -19.61 2.38
N VAL A 301 4.54 -20.40 3.27
CA VAL A 301 5.56 -20.07 4.27
C VAL A 301 6.65 -21.12 4.25
#